data_3926b2eadb92e94188e7729b5f156b16
#
_entry.id   3926b2eadb92e94188e7729b5f156b16
#
_cell.length_a   1.000
_cell.length_b   1.000
_cell.length_c   1.000
_cell.angle_alpha   90.00
_cell.angle_beta   90.00
_cell.angle_gamma   90.00
#
_symmetry.space_group_name_H-M   'P 1'
#
loop_
_entity.id
_entity.type
_entity.pdbx_description
1 polymer ?
#
loop_
_entity_poly.entity_id
_entity_poly.type
_entity_poly.pdbx_seq_one_letter_code
_entity_poly.pdbx_strand_id
1 'polypeptide(L)'
;MSGPTADDLDKDQLDQLHAATLKASEACLELKKLCALILVPVGTIITSFGDKRPGPSLFLAAVLVIIAFWVADSFSYYYQRKLRGAMTEIWQRRADRCTHPAPGSSQSDPPTIPTSGAVTAWRAAFNASMAYYAILGGLSALAAWAYAVGWLDG
;
A
#
# COMPACT_ATOMS: atom_id res chain seq x y z
N MET A 1 -23.57 36.23 -10.38
CA MET A 1 -22.56 35.28 -9.92
C MET A 1 -22.86 33.98 -10.64
N SER A 2 -22.00 33.56 -11.58
CA SER A 2 -22.12 32.25 -12.25
C SER A 2 -21.76 31.18 -11.26
N GLY A 3 -22.59 30.16 -11.12
CA GLY A 3 -22.29 28.98 -10.27
C GLY A 3 -21.07 28.19 -10.79
N PRO A 4 -20.52 27.29 -9.98
CA PRO A 4 -19.37 26.44 -10.39
C PRO A 4 -19.72 25.64 -11.64
N THR A 5 -18.80 25.59 -12.59
CA THR A 5 -18.93 24.75 -13.78
C THR A 5 -18.70 23.28 -13.48
N ALA A 6 -19.17 22.38 -14.38
CA ALA A 6 -18.91 20.94 -14.22
C ALA A 6 -17.40 20.63 -14.18
N ASP A 7 -16.59 21.40 -14.90
CA ASP A 7 -15.14 21.26 -14.92
C ASP A 7 -14.47 21.72 -13.62
N ASP A 8 -15.02 22.74 -12.96
CA ASP A 8 -14.55 23.17 -11.63
C ASP A 8 -14.81 22.09 -10.58
N LEU A 9 -16.00 21.49 -10.61
CA LEU A 9 -16.37 20.41 -9.69
C LEU A 9 -15.51 19.15 -9.90
N ASP A 10 -15.26 18.77 -11.15
CA ASP A 10 -14.39 17.62 -11.49
C ASP A 10 -12.94 17.89 -11.05
N LYS A 11 -12.46 19.13 -11.17
CA LYS A 11 -11.12 19.52 -10.70
C LYS A 11 -11.02 19.39 -9.18
N ASP A 12 -11.97 19.95 -8.45
CA ASP A 12 -12.00 19.86 -6.99
C ASP A 12 -12.05 18.39 -6.52
N GLN A 13 -12.83 17.55 -7.19
CA GLN A 13 -12.90 16.13 -6.91
C GLN A 13 -11.57 15.41 -7.18
N LEU A 14 -10.88 15.73 -8.27
CA LEU A 14 -9.55 15.20 -8.59
C LEU A 14 -8.52 15.58 -7.54
N ASP A 15 -8.53 16.84 -7.09
CA ASP A 15 -7.60 17.32 -6.07
C ASP A 15 -7.82 16.61 -4.73
N GLN A 16 -9.09 16.38 -4.32
CA GLN A 16 -9.42 15.60 -3.14
C GLN A 16 -8.97 14.14 -3.26
N LEU A 17 -9.22 13.48 -4.40
CA LEU A 17 -8.80 12.11 -4.65
C LEU A 17 -7.27 11.99 -4.67
N HIS A 18 -6.57 12.98 -5.24
CA HIS A 18 -5.12 13.02 -5.24
C HIS A 18 -4.56 13.12 -3.81
N ALA A 19 -5.08 14.06 -3.01
CA ALA A 19 -4.70 14.19 -1.60
C ALA A 19 -4.97 12.91 -0.79
N ALA A 20 -6.12 12.26 -1.01
CA ALA A 20 -6.45 10.98 -0.38
C ALA A 20 -5.48 9.85 -0.79
N THR A 21 -5.08 9.82 -2.06
CA THR A 21 -4.12 8.83 -2.58
C THR A 21 -2.73 9.02 -1.97
N LEU A 22 -2.26 10.26 -1.83
CA LEU A 22 -0.99 10.58 -1.16
C LEU A 22 -1.02 10.14 0.30
N LYS A 23 -2.07 10.49 1.04
CA LYS A 23 -2.24 10.11 2.44
C LYS A 23 -2.27 8.58 2.63
N ALA A 24 -2.94 7.86 1.74
CA ALA A 24 -2.94 6.39 1.77
C ALA A 24 -1.55 5.81 1.45
N SER A 25 -0.76 6.46 0.60
CA SER A 25 0.62 6.06 0.29
C SER A 25 1.55 6.25 1.50
N GLU A 26 1.42 7.37 2.20
CA GLU A 26 2.14 7.64 3.45
C GLU A 26 1.79 6.60 4.53
N ALA A 27 0.51 6.27 4.68
CA ALA A 27 0.07 5.24 5.62
C ALA A 27 0.72 3.88 5.35
N CYS A 28 0.86 3.46 4.08
CA CYS A 28 1.58 2.22 3.73
C CYS A 28 3.05 2.25 4.17
N LEU A 29 3.72 3.39 4.03
CA LEU A 29 5.11 3.55 4.46
C LEU A 29 5.23 3.51 5.98
N GLU A 30 4.32 4.18 6.69
CA GLU A 30 4.27 4.17 8.15
C GLU A 30 4.02 2.77 8.71
N LEU A 31 3.13 1.98 8.10
CA LEU A 31 2.91 0.58 8.49
C LEU A 31 4.19 -0.25 8.39
N LYS A 32 5.01 -0.06 7.34
CA LYS A 32 6.29 -0.76 7.18
C LYS A 32 7.31 -0.34 8.24
N LYS A 33 7.40 0.95 8.53
CA LYS A 33 8.27 1.49 9.60
C LYS A 33 7.85 0.93 10.96
N LEU A 34 6.55 0.92 11.27
CA LEU A 34 6.01 0.37 12.52
C LEU A 34 6.29 -1.12 12.65
N CYS A 35 6.12 -1.89 11.58
CA CYS A 35 6.44 -3.31 11.57
C CYS A 35 7.91 -3.56 11.93
N ALA A 36 8.84 -2.84 11.29
CA ALA A 36 10.26 -2.93 11.60
C ALA A 36 10.57 -2.46 13.04
N LEU A 37 9.96 -1.35 13.47
CA LEU A 37 10.16 -0.78 14.81
C LEU A 37 9.68 -1.72 15.92
N ILE A 38 8.70 -2.57 15.66
CA ILE A 38 8.22 -3.57 16.63
C ILE A 38 9.12 -4.82 16.59
N LEU A 39 9.43 -5.33 15.41
CA LEU A 39 10.14 -6.61 15.27
C LEU A 39 11.59 -6.53 15.73
N VAL A 40 12.31 -5.45 15.40
CA VAL A 40 13.75 -5.33 15.72
C VAL A 40 14.01 -5.19 17.23
N PRO A 41 13.37 -4.24 17.97
CA PRO A 41 13.62 -4.13 19.41
C PRO A 41 13.11 -5.33 20.19
N VAL A 42 11.96 -5.90 19.83
CA VAL A 42 11.44 -7.10 20.52
C VAL A 42 12.41 -8.27 20.38
N GLY A 43 12.97 -8.49 19.20
CA GLY A 43 13.99 -9.50 18.98
C GLY A 43 15.24 -9.26 19.83
N THR A 44 15.77 -8.03 19.87
CA THR A 44 16.98 -7.69 20.64
C THR A 44 16.76 -7.75 22.14
N ILE A 45 15.64 -7.27 22.66
CA ILE A 45 15.32 -7.33 24.09
C ILE A 45 15.27 -8.79 24.57
N ILE A 46 14.60 -9.66 23.84
CA ILE A 46 14.45 -11.05 24.23
C ILE A 46 15.78 -11.80 24.22
N THR A 47 16.66 -11.50 23.26
CA THR A 47 18.00 -12.12 23.21
C THR A 47 18.94 -11.55 24.28
N SER A 48 18.75 -10.29 24.72
CA SER A 48 19.64 -9.61 25.66
C SER A 48 19.31 -9.87 27.14
N PHE A 49 18.02 -10.09 27.47
CA PHE A 49 17.56 -10.26 28.85
C PHE A 49 17.23 -11.72 29.22
N GLY A 50 17.38 -12.64 28.31
CA GLY A 50 17.00 -14.03 28.54
C GLY A 50 18.19 -14.91 28.94
N ASP A 51 18.32 -15.23 30.23
CA ASP A 51 19.05 -16.42 30.66
C ASP A 51 18.40 -17.73 30.18
N LYS A 52 17.20 -17.59 29.58
CA LYS A 52 16.43 -18.69 29.01
C LYS A 52 16.36 -18.52 27.49
N ARG A 53 16.61 -19.59 26.78
CA ARG A 53 16.47 -19.67 25.32
C ARG A 53 15.12 -19.10 24.87
N PRO A 54 15.07 -18.30 23.79
CA PRO A 54 13.82 -17.79 23.24
C PRO A 54 12.91 -18.97 22.88
N GLY A 55 11.72 -19.02 23.46
CA GLY A 55 10.76 -20.10 23.17
C GLY A 55 10.21 -20.02 21.73
N PRO A 56 9.74 -21.13 21.15
CA PRO A 56 9.14 -21.15 19.82
C PRO A 56 7.94 -20.21 19.67
N SER A 57 7.28 -19.83 20.78
CA SER A 57 6.22 -18.84 20.82
C SER A 57 6.64 -17.46 20.34
N LEU A 58 7.91 -17.09 20.51
CA LEU A 58 8.44 -15.82 20.02
C LEU A 58 8.44 -15.75 18.49
N PHE A 59 8.92 -16.81 17.85
CA PHE A 59 8.94 -16.87 16.38
C PHE A 59 7.52 -16.90 15.80
N LEU A 60 6.60 -17.58 16.47
CA LEU A 60 5.18 -17.57 16.09
C LEU A 60 4.60 -16.16 16.21
N ALA A 61 4.88 -15.44 17.31
CA ALA A 61 4.42 -14.08 17.50
C ALA A 61 4.98 -13.14 16.43
N ALA A 62 6.26 -13.26 16.08
CA ALA A 62 6.87 -12.46 15.01
C ALA A 62 6.18 -12.71 13.65
N VAL A 63 5.91 -13.95 13.30
CA VAL A 63 5.20 -14.30 12.06
C VAL A 63 3.78 -13.73 12.06
N LEU A 64 3.05 -13.81 13.16
CA LEU A 64 1.70 -13.25 13.27
C LEU A 64 1.71 -11.72 13.11
N VAL A 65 2.70 -11.03 13.67
CA VAL A 65 2.87 -9.58 13.48
C VAL A 65 3.12 -9.26 12.02
N ILE A 66 4.03 -9.97 11.36
CA ILE A 66 4.32 -9.77 9.93
C ILE A 66 3.05 -9.96 9.08
N ILE A 67 2.28 -11.02 9.33
CA ILE A 67 1.02 -11.30 8.61
C ILE A 67 0.00 -10.17 8.85
N ALA A 68 -0.16 -9.71 10.09
CA ALA A 68 -1.10 -8.65 10.42
C ALA A 68 -0.75 -7.34 9.67
N PHE A 69 0.52 -6.94 9.65
CA PHE A 69 0.97 -5.75 8.91
C PHE A 69 0.85 -5.94 7.39
N TRP A 70 1.16 -7.12 6.87
CA TRP A 70 0.98 -7.44 5.46
C TRP A 70 -0.48 -7.30 5.03
N VAL A 71 -1.42 -7.82 5.82
CA VAL A 71 -2.86 -7.69 5.56
C VAL A 71 -3.27 -6.21 5.59
N ALA A 72 -2.88 -5.45 6.62
CA ALA A 72 -3.21 -4.03 6.74
C ALA A 72 -2.67 -3.20 5.55
N ASP A 73 -1.42 -3.44 5.14
CA ASP A 73 -0.81 -2.77 3.99
C ASP A 73 -1.47 -3.17 2.66
N SER A 74 -1.89 -4.43 2.52
CA SER A 74 -2.65 -4.92 1.36
C SER A 74 -3.99 -4.20 1.20
N PHE A 75 -4.71 -3.96 2.30
CA PHE A 75 -5.94 -3.17 2.28
C PHE A 75 -5.68 -1.72 1.89
N SER A 76 -4.66 -1.09 2.46
CA SER A 76 -4.28 0.29 2.13
C SER A 76 -3.93 0.42 0.64
N TYR A 77 -3.18 -0.53 0.09
CA TYR A 77 -2.83 -0.56 -1.32
C TYR A 77 -4.06 -0.80 -2.23
N TYR A 78 -4.99 -1.65 -1.81
CA TYR A 78 -6.25 -1.85 -2.52
C TYR A 78 -7.05 -0.55 -2.62
N TYR A 79 -7.15 0.20 -1.51
CA TYR A 79 -7.81 1.51 -1.49
C TYR A 79 -7.12 2.52 -2.40
N GLN A 80 -5.80 2.60 -2.39
CA GLN A 80 -5.06 3.48 -3.31
C GLN A 80 -5.41 3.20 -4.78
N ARG A 81 -5.46 1.92 -5.16
CA ARG A 81 -5.81 1.55 -6.53
C ARG A 81 -7.25 1.92 -6.88
N LYS A 82 -8.16 1.76 -5.93
CA LYS A 82 -9.57 2.16 -6.12
C LYS A 82 -9.70 3.68 -6.30
N LEU A 83 -8.97 4.47 -5.53
CA LEU A 83 -8.94 5.94 -5.68
C LEU A 83 -8.37 6.35 -7.05
N ARG A 84 -7.29 5.73 -7.48
CA ARG A 84 -6.72 5.97 -8.83
C ARG A 84 -7.69 5.59 -9.95
N GLY A 85 -8.46 4.52 -9.78
CA GLY A 85 -9.53 4.14 -10.71
C GLY A 85 -10.58 5.24 -10.83
N ALA A 86 -11.06 5.78 -9.70
CA ALA A 86 -12.01 6.89 -9.68
C ALA A 86 -11.45 8.16 -10.36
N MET A 87 -10.17 8.48 -10.15
CA MET A 87 -9.51 9.59 -10.86
C MET A 87 -9.50 9.37 -12.38
N THR A 88 -9.22 8.13 -12.82
CA THR A 88 -9.23 7.79 -14.24
C THR A 88 -10.62 7.97 -14.86
N GLU A 89 -11.69 7.61 -14.16
CA GLU A 89 -13.07 7.81 -14.62
C GLU A 89 -13.42 9.30 -14.79
N ILE A 90 -12.96 10.16 -13.86
CA ILE A 90 -13.16 11.60 -13.97
C ILE A 90 -12.40 12.16 -15.17
N TRP A 91 -11.14 11.73 -15.37
CA TRP A 91 -10.35 12.13 -16.53
C TRP A 91 -11.01 11.70 -17.85
N GLN A 92 -11.55 10.48 -17.93
CA GLN A 92 -12.27 10.01 -19.12
C GLN A 92 -13.50 10.88 -19.39
N ARG A 93 -14.32 11.17 -18.38
CA ARG A 93 -15.47 12.07 -18.53
C ARG A 93 -15.09 13.46 -19.05
N ARG A 94 -13.97 14.01 -18.57
CA ARG A 94 -13.46 15.30 -19.08
C ARG A 94 -12.96 15.18 -20.51
N ALA A 95 -12.24 14.11 -20.85
CA ALA A 95 -11.78 13.87 -22.22
C ALA A 95 -12.97 13.74 -23.20
N ASP A 96 -14.03 13.03 -22.81
CA ASP A 96 -15.23 12.87 -23.63
C ASP A 96 -15.93 14.22 -23.88
N ARG A 97 -15.99 15.12 -22.88
CA ARG A 97 -16.51 16.47 -23.04
C ARG A 97 -15.67 17.33 -24.00
N CYS A 98 -14.32 17.14 -23.97
CA CYS A 98 -13.43 17.84 -24.89
C CYS A 98 -13.55 17.33 -26.32
N THR A 99 -13.84 16.03 -26.50
CA THR A 99 -13.94 15.39 -27.84
C THR A 99 -15.29 15.73 -28.55
N HIS A 100 -16.33 16.06 -27.77
CA HIS A 100 -17.64 16.50 -28.26
C HIS A 100 -17.91 17.93 -27.80
N PRO A 101 -17.12 18.91 -28.25
CA PRO A 101 -17.30 20.29 -27.85
C PRO A 101 -18.61 20.81 -28.40
N ALA A 102 -19.27 21.68 -27.62
CA ALA A 102 -20.37 22.48 -28.15
C ALA A 102 -19.89 23.25 -29.40
N PRO A 103 -20.73 23.42 -30.44
CA PRO A 103 -20.33 24.06 -31.70
C PRO A 103 -19.75 25.45 -31.42
N GLY A 104 -18.44 25.62 -31.69
CA GLY A 104 -17.69 26.87 -31.49
C GLY A 104 -16.51 26.85 -30.52
N SER A 105 -16.19 25.72 -29.84
CA SER A 105 -15.02 25.63 -28.98
C SER A 105 -13.82 25.04 -29.72
N SER A 106 -12.62 25.62 -29.46
CA SER A 106 -11.36 25.11 -30.02
C SER A 106 -11.02 23.73 -29.43
N GLN A 107 -10.80 22.76 -30.30
CA GLN A 107 -10.49 21.39 -29.98
C GLN A 107 -9.05 21.29 -29.44
N SER A 108 -8.91 20.94 -28.19
CA SER A 108 -7.64 20.44 -27.65
C SER A 108 -7.62 18.91 -27.69
N ASP A 109 -6.50 18.33 -28.09
CA ASP A 109 -6.34 16.86 -28.13
C ASP A 109 -6.66 16.24 -26.76
N PRO A 110 -7.52 15.22 -26.71
CA PRO A 110 -7.86 14.57 -25.44
C PRO A 110 -6.61 13.87 -24.85
N PRO A 111 -6.36 14.02 -23.55
CA PRO A 111 -5.24 13.35 -22.91
C PRO A 111 -5.39 11.84 -23.02
N THR A 112 -4.36 11.16 -23.50
CA THR A 112 -4.31 9.69 -23.56
C THR A 112 -4.19 9.12 -22.15
N ILE A 113 -5.25 8.50 -21.63
CA ILE A 113 -5.28 7.94 -20.28
C ILE A 113 -5.09 6.43 -20.36
N PRO A 114 -4.08 5.87 -19.68
CA PRO A 114 -3.93 4.42 -19.62
C PRO A 114 -5.12 3.83 -18.85
N THR A 115 -5.89 2.96 -19.52
CA THR A 115 -6.99 2.22 -18.91
C THR A 115 -6.48 1.36 -17.76
N SER A 116 -6.84 1.75 -16.54
CA SER A 116 -6.55 0.94 -15.36
C SER A 116 -7.45 -0.29 -15.38
N GLY A 117 -6.88 -1.47 -15.67
CA GLY A 117 -7.60 -2.74 -15.60
C GLY A 117 -8.19 -2.96 -14.21
N ALA A 118 -9.30 -3.71 -14.15
CA ALA A 118 -10.00 -4.05 -12.91
C ALA A 118 -9.03 -4.52 -11.81
N VAL A 119 -9.06 -3.84 -10.67
CA VAL A 119 -8.18 -4.14 -9.54
C VAL A 119 -8.75 -5.32 -8.77
N THR A 120 -8.09 -6.46 -8.87
CA THR A 120 -8.41 -7.62 -8.05
C THR A 120 -7.68 -7.50 -6.70
N ALA A 121 -8.38 -7.72 -5.58
CA ALA A 121 -7.80 -7.69 -4.23
C ALA A 121 -6.56 -8.60 -4.11
N TRP A 122 -6.58 -9.75 -4.81
CA TRP A 122 -5.45 -10.68 -4.87
C TRP A 122 -4.18 -10.06 -5.48
N ARG A 123 -4.31 -9.27 -6.55
CA ARG A 123 -3.17 -8.54 -7.14
C ARG A 123 -2.64 -7.42 -6.25
N ALA A 124 -3.46 -6.92 -5.33
CA ALA A 124 -3.02 -5.96 -4.33
C ALA A 124 -2.17 -6.63 -3.24
N ALA A 125 -2.50 -7.87 -2.87
CA ALA A 125 -1.78 -8.65 -1.86
C ALA A 125 -0.41 -9.17 -2.33
N PHE A 126 -0.22 -9.37 -3.65
CA PHE A 126 1.02 -9.87 -4.26
C PHE A 126 1.62 -8.87 -5.24
N ASN A 127 2.14 -7.78 -4.72
CA ASN A 127 2.82 -6.77 -5.50
C ASN A 127 4.26 -6.56 -5.00
N ALA A 128 5.10 -5.88 -5.79
CA ALA A 128 6.50 -5.60 -5.45
C ALA A 128 6.66 -4.89 -4.09
N SER A 129 5.69 -4.04 -3.70
CA SER A 129 5.69 -3.37 -2.40
C SER A 129 5.52 -4.36 -1.22
N MET A 130 4.96 -5.54 -1.48
CA MET A 130 4.76 -6.60 -0.48
C MET A 130 5.97 -7.52 -0.31
N ALA A 131 6.98 -7.44 -1.20
CA ALA A 131 8.24 -8.16 -1.08
C ALA A 131 8.94 -7.89 0.25
N TYR A 132 8.75 -6.70 0.82
CA TYR A 132 9.24 -6.34 2.14
C TYR A 132 8.82 -7.34 3.23
N TYR A 133 7.53 -7.70 3.27
CA TYR A 133 7.00 -8.65 4.25
C TYR A 133 7.47 -10.08 3.97
N ALA A 134 7.65 -10.46 2.69
CA ALA A 134 8.22 -11.74 2.33
C ALA A 134 9.67 -11.87 2.79
N ILE A 135 10.47 -10.80 2.68
CA ILE A 135 11.85 -10.75 3.18
C ILE A 135 11.86 -10.89 4.71
N LEU A 136 11.02 -10.12 5.43
CA LEU A 136 10.93 -10.21 6.89
C LEU A 136 10.50 -11.61 7.36
N GLY A 137 9.51 -12.19 6.68
CA GLY A 137 9.07 -13.56 6.96
C GLY A 137 10.16 -14.59 6.69
N GLY A 138 10.89 -14.46 5.59
CA GLY A 138 12.04 -15.31 5.26
C GLY A 138 13.16 -15.21 6.30
N LEU A 139 13.51 -14.01 6.73
CA LEU A 139 14.51 -13.79 7.78
C LEU A 139 14.05 -14.39 9.12
N SER A 140 12.78 -14.23 9.47
CA SER A 140 12.21 -14.81 10.69
C SER A 140 12.21 -16.34 10.64
N ALA A 141 11.91 -16.93 9.49
CA ALA A 141 11.96 -18.38 9.29
C ALA A 141 13.39 -18.91 9.34
N LEU A 142 14.37 -18.18 8.76
CA LEU A 142 15.78 -18.51 8.83
C LEU A 142 16.30 -18.49 10.27
N ALA A 143 15.92 -17.46 11.03
CA ALA A 143 16.28 -17.34 12.45
C ALA A 143 15.68 -18.50 13.28
N ALA A 144 14.42 -18.86 13.03
CA ALA A 144 13.77 -19.99 13.69
C ALA A 144 14.44 -21.33 13.34
N TRP A 145 14.84 -21.51 12.09
CA TRP A 145 15.57 -22.69 11.63
C TRP A 145 16.96 -22.76 12.30
N ALA A 146 17.74 -21.67 12.28
CA ALA A 146 19.06 -21.61 12.92
C ALA A 146 18.98 -21.93 14.43
N TYR A 147 17.92 -21.44 15.08
CA TYR A 147 17.62 -21.79 16.46
C TYR A 147 17.32 -23.30 16.64
N ALA A 148 16.48 -23.86 15.79
CA ALA A 148 16.09 -25.28 15.88
C ALA A 148 17.29 -26.25 15.67
N VAL A 149 18.26 -25.84 14.84
CA VAL A 149 19.49 -26.62 14.55
C VAL A 149 20.58 -26.41 15.62
N GLY A 150 20.35 -25.52 16.60
CA GLY A 150 21.32 -25.23 17.67
C GLY A 150 22.49 -24.33 17.24
N TRP A 151 22.40 -23.66 16.08
CA TRP A 151 23.46 -22.76 15.58
C TRP A 151 23.62 -21.50 16.45
N LEU A 152 22.61 -21.16 17.23
CA LEU A 152 22.59 -20.03 18.15
C LEU A 152 22.92 -20.44 19.60
N ASP A 153 23.34 -21.67 19.82
CA ASP A 153 23.66 -22.24 21.12
C ASP A 153 25.17 -22.12 21.46
N GLY A 154 25.93 -21.25 20.75
CA GLY A 154 27.35 -21.02 20.96
C GLY A 154 27.69 -20.17 22.16
#